data_88cb6ad58f6289711fe531e7a0e777af
#
_entry.id   88cb6ad58f6289711fe531e7a0e777af
#
_cell.length_a   1.000
_cell.length_b   1.000
_cell.length_c   1.000
_cell.angle_alpha   90.00
_cell.angle_beta   90.00
_cell.angle_gamma   90.00
#
_symmetry.space_group_name_H-M   'P 1'
#
loop_
_entity.id
_entity.type
_entity.pdbx_description
1 polymer ?
#
loop_
_entity_poly.entity_id
_entity_poly.type
_entity_poly.pdbx_seq_one_letter_code
_entity_poly.pdbx_strand_id
1 'polypeptide(L)'
;MSHTPVIDSIAFARAGKQCRGTVKGDRLTRLHDNLVDMAGEVSYEVRGTLWDGKPALELNVDGWLMVRCLRCLGPMRWTVQINNRVRLARDEADLDAADEEGIDAIAASEELDVELLVEDELLLQWPIAPRHDEDAMQACGTNAASTAGTNAVHPFAVLEQLSSQRGGTEQGSKD
;
A
#
# COMPACT_ATOMS: atom_id res chain seq x y z
N MET A 1 -19.33 20.91 7.37
CA MET A 1 -19.64 19.65 6.66
C MET A 1 -18.88 19.70 5.35
N SER A 2 -17.75 19.03 5.26
CA SER A 2 -16.99 18.97 4.01
C SER A 2 -17.73 18.02 3.07
N HIS A 3 -18.26 18.57 2.00
CA HIS A 3 -18.86 17.75 0.94
C HIS A 3 -17.74 17.05 0.21
N THR A 4 -17.74 15.73 0.25
CA THR A 4 -16.91 14.90 -0.63
C THR A 4 -17.24 15.24 -2.08
N PRO A 5 -16.26 15.58 -2.92
CA PRO A 5 -16.55 15.89 -4.32
C PRO A 5 -16.99 14.63 -5.06
N VAL A 6 -18.22 14.61 -5.52
CA VAL A 6 -18.79 13.58 -6.40
C VAL A 6 -18.78 14.09 -7.82
N ILE A 7 -18.33 13.30 -8.78
CA ILE A 7 -18.18 13.69 -10.18
C ILE A 7 -18.81 12.65 -11.12
N ASP A 8 -19.41 13.11 -12.23
CA ASP A 8 -19.62 12.26 -13.39
C ASP A 8 -18.28 12.05 -14.09
N SER A 9 -17.72 10.86 -13.94
CA SER A 9 -16.34 10.54 -14.35
C SER A 9 -16.09 10.77 -15.84
N ILE A 10 -17.02 10.35 -16.72
CA ILE A 10 -16.89 10.50 -18.19
C ILE A 10 -17.02 11.98 -18.59
N ALA A 11 -18.03 12.69 -18.08
CA ALA A 11 -18.20 14.11 -18.38
C ALA A 11 -17.04 14.94 -17.85
N PHE A 12 -16.53 14.61 -16.66
CA PHE A 12 -15.39 15.26 -16.05
C PHE A 12 -14.10 15.06 -16.90
N ALA A 13 -13.84 13.81 -17.31
CA ALA A 13 -12.68 13.48 -18.14
C ALA A 13 -12.71 14.18 -19.51
N ARG A 14 -13.84 14.11 -20.21
CA ARG A 14 -14.01 14.74 -21.52
C ARG A 14 -13.92 16.25 -21.50
N ALA A 15 -14.38 16.87 -20.41
CA ALA A 15 -14.31 18.32 -20.24
C ALA A 15 -12.94 18.82 -19.77
N GLY A 16 -11.97 17.90 -19.50
CA GLY A 16 -10.65 18.27 -18.97
C GLY A 16 -10.72 19.01 -17.64
N LYS A 17 -11.75 18.70 -16.83
CA LYS A 17 -11.95 19.35 -15.53
C LYS A 17 -10.88 18.90 -14.54
N GLN A 18 -10.77 19.67 -13.47
CA GLN A 18 -9.82 19.42 -12.38
C GLN A 18 -10.51 19.67 -11.04
N CYS A 19 -10.22 18.82 -10.07
CA CYS A 19 -10.57 19.05 -8.67
C CYS A 19 -9.36 18.80 -7.78
N ARG A 20 -9.33 19.50 -6.65
CA ARG A 20 -8.26 19.39 -5.65
C ARG A 20 -8.89 19.38 -4.27
N GLY A 21 -8.24 18.71 -3.36
CA GLY A 21 -8.67 18.66 -1.97
C GLY A 21 -7.60 18.12 -1.05
N THR A 22 -7.98 17.98 0.21
CA THR A 22 -7.13 17.37 1.24
C THR A 22 -8.00 16.43 2.07
N VAL A 23 -7.50 15.22 2.29
CA VAL A 23 -8.14 14.21 3.13
C VAL A 23 -7.26 13.97 4.36
N LYS A 24 -7.84 14.03 5.54
CA LYS A 24 -7.17 13.71 6.80
C LYS A 24 -7.27 12.22 7.09
N GLY A 25 -6.33 11.71 7.89
CA GLY A 25 -6.29 10.30 8.26
C GLY A 25 -7.57 9.79 8.90
N ASP A 26 -8.32 10.63 9.64
CA ASP A 26 -9.59 10.28 10.27
C ASP A 26 -10.74 10.04 9.28
N ARG A 27 -10.59 10.49 8.04
CA ARG A 27 -11.57 10.28 6.97
C ARG A 27 -11.28 9.08 6.09
N LEU A 28 -10.04 8.55 6.13
CA LEU A 28 -9.60 7.38 5.36
C LEU A 28 -10.04 6.10 6.08
N THR A 29 -11.35 5.83 6.07
CA THR A 29 -11.97 4.80 6.92
C THR A 29 -11.49 3.38 6.63
N ARG A 30 -11.18 3.06 5.38
CA ARG A 30 -10.67 1.74 4.96
C ARG A 30 -9.21 1.51 5.35
N LEU A 31 -8.48 2.59 5.67
CA LEU A 31 -7.09 2.54 6.11
C LEU A 31 -6.95 2.49 7.63
N HIS A 32 -8.02 2.67 8.42
CA HIS A 32 -7.95 2.80 9.87
C HIS A 32 -7.22 1.63 10.55
N ASP A 33 -7.44 0.39 10.09
CA ASP A 33 -6.78 -0.79 10.67
C ASP A 33 -5.27 -0.83 10.40
N ASN A 34 -4.81 -0.10 9.40
CA ASN A 34 -3.42 -0.03 8.99
C ASN A 34 -2.68 1.18 9.56
N LEU A 35 -3.42 2.22 9.99
CA LEU A 35 -2.85 3.42 10.61
C LEU A 35 -2.57 3.18 12.10
N VAL A 36 -1.50 3.77 12.60
CA VAL A 36 -1.17 3.74 14.04
C VAL A 36 -1.98 4.78 14.81
N ASP A 37 -2.17 5.93 14.17
CA ASP A 37 -3.05 6.99 14.63
C ASP A 37 -3.66 7.70 13.42
N MET A 38 -4.63 8.58 13.66
CA MET A 38 -5.33 9.34 12.63
C MET A 38 -4.60 10.63 12.23
N ALA A 39 -3.37 10.80 12.72
CA ALA A 39 -2.54 11.94 12.34
C ALA A 39 -2.04 11.77 10.90
N GLY A 40 -1.92 12.88 10.23
CA GLY A 40 -1.51 12.96 8.84
C GLY A 40 -2.63 13.41 7.93
N GLU A 41 -2.23 13.84 6.77
CA GLU A 41 -3.13 14.28 5.72
C GLU A 41 -2.47 14.07 4.35
N VAL A 42 -3.30 13.88 3.36
CA VAL A 42 -2.90 13.79 1.97
C VAL A 42 -3.67 14.83 1.16
N SER A 43 -2.96 15.56 0.33
CA SER A 43 -3.55 16.45 -0.68
C SER A 43 -3.65 15.70 -1.99
N TYR A 44 -4.71 15.93 -2.73
CA TYR A 44 -4.91 15.31 -4.03
C TYR A 44 -5.27 16.32 -5.11
N GLU A 45 -4.89 15.99 -6.31
CA GLU A 45 -5.33 16.62 -7.54
C GLU A 45 -5.81 15.53 -8.50
N VAL A 46 -7.05 15.62 -8.93
CA VAL A 46 -7.63 14.75 -9.96
C VAL A 46 -7.93 15.58 -11.18
N ARG A 47 -7.40 15.18 -12.32
CA ARG A 47 -7.60 15.84 -13.61
C ARG A 47 -8.23 14.88 -14.61
N GLY A 48 -9.30 15.32 -15.26
CA GLY A 48 -9.88 14.64 -16.41
C GLY A 48 -9.00 14.80 -17.64
N THR A 49 -8.79 13.71 -18.38
CA THR A 49 -7.98 13.70 -19.58
C THR A 49 -8.50 12.67 -20.59
N LEU A 50 -7.90 12.64 -21.77
CA LEU A 50 -8.06 11.55 -22.75
C LEU A 50 -6.73 10.83 -22.88
N TRP A 51 -6.75 9.52 -22.74
CA TRP A 51 -5.60 8.64 -22.96
C TRP A 51 -5.91 7.72 -24.14
N ASP A 52 -5.16 7.89 -25.22
CA ASP A 52 -5.40 7.22 -26.50
C ASP A 52 -6.85 7.39 -27.01
N GLY A 53 -7.39 8.60 -26.83
CA GLY A 53 -8.75 8.95 -27.19
C GLY A 53 -9.85 8.43 -26.28
N LYS A 54 -9.52 7.64 -25.25
CA LYS A 54 -10.46 7.15 -24.24
C LYS A 54 -10.44 8.04 -22.99
N PRO A 55 -11.59 8.27 -22.31
CA PRO A 55 -11.63 9.04 -21.08
C PRO A 55 -10.78 8.41 -20.00
N ALA A 56 -10.02 9.25 -19.28
CA ALA A 56 -9.13 8.84 -18.21
C ALA A 56 -9.06 9.91 -17.10
N LEU A 57 -8.60 9.53 -15.93
CA LEU A 57 -8.29 10.41 -14.83
C LEU A 57 -6.80 10.33 -14.52
N GLU A 58 -6.16 11.48 -14.33
CA GLU A 58 -4.83 11.60 -13.76
C GLU A 58 -4.96 11.96 -12.29
N LEU A 59 -4.31 11.18 -11.42
CA LEU A 59 -4.31 11.35 -9.98
C LEU A 59 -2.92 11.69 -9.50
N ASN A 60 -2.81 12.77 -8.74
CA ASN A 60 -1.61 13.12 -7.98
C ASN A 60 -2.03 13.19 -6.51
N VAL A 61 -1.36 12.41 -5.66
CA VAL A 61 -1.61 12.39 -4.22
C VAL A 61 -0.29 12.55 -3.49
N ASP A 62 -0.20 13.59 -2.66
CA ASP A 62 1.00 13.93 -1.90
C ASP A 62 0.64 14.15 -0.42
N GLY A 63 1.49 13.67 0.48
CA GLY A 63 1.26 13.89 1.90
C GLY A 63 1.98 12.91 2.79
N TRP A 64 1.38 12.61 3.92
CA TRP A 64 1.94 11.64 4.85
C TRP A 64 0.87 11.04 5.76
N LEU A 65 1.11 9.82 6.18
CA LEU A 65 0.28 9.08 7.13
C LEU A 65 1.17 8.38 8.17
N MET A 66 0.61 8.09 9.34
CA MET A 66 1.31 7.37 10.40
C MET A 66 0.99 5.88 10.32
N VAL A 67 1.99 5.08 9.97
CA VAL A 67 1.87 3.63 9.79
C VAL A 67 2.72 2.88 10.82
N ARG A 68 2.49 1.58 10.95
CA ARG A 68 3.25 0.73 11.87
C ARG A 68 4.52 0.21 11.19
N CYS A 69 5.67 0.46 11.78
CA CYS A 69 6.90 -0.19 11.36
C CYS A 69 6.83 -1.70 11.64
N LEU A 70 7.05 -2.55 10.64
CA LEU A 70 7.01 -4.01 10.82
C LEU A 70 8.24 -4.58 11.54
N ARG A 71 9.27 -3.77 11.78
CA ARG A 71 10.47 -4.21 12.49
C ARG A 71 10.37 -3.97 13.99
N CYS A 72 10.03 -2.75 14.43
CA CYS A 72 9.98 -2.37 15.84
C CYS A 72 8.55 -2.25 16.38
N LEU A 73 7.54 -2.37 15.52
CA LEU A 73 6.12 -2.22 15.79
C LEU A 73 5.71 -0.81 16.28
N GLY A 74 6.64 0.13 16.26
CA GLY A 74 6.40 1.52 16.61
C GLY A 74 5.82 2.34 15.44
N PRO A 75 5.37 3.56 15.74
CA PRO A 75 4.85 4.47 14.72
C PRO A 75 5.98 4.95 13.80
N MET A 76 5.69 5.07 12.52
CA MET A 76 6.56 5.70 11.54
C MET A 76 5.75 6.54 10.56
N ARG A 77 6.37 7.58 10.04
CA ARG A 77 5.78 8.41 9.01
C ARG A 77 5.99 7.75 7.65
N TRP A 78 4.91 7.46 6.96
CA TRP A 78 4.92 7.09 5.55
C TRP A 78 4.69 8.33 4.70
N THR A 79 5.68 8.71 3.90
CA THR A 79 5.53 9.79 2.92
C THR A 79 4.80 9.23 1.71
N VAL A 80 3.66 9.81 1.39
CA VAL A 80 2.84 9.46 0.23
C VAL A 80 3.26 10.35 -0.93
N GLN A 81 3.54 9.72 -2.06
CA GLN A 81 3.78 10.40 -3.34
C GLN A 81 3.29 9.48 -4.46
N ILE A 82 2.07 9.72 -4.93
CA ILE A 82 1.41 8.91 -5.94
C ILE A 82 1.17 9.78 -7.18
N ASN A 83 1.52 9.24 -8.32
CA ASN A 83 1.19 9.79 -9.61
C ASN A 83 0.70 8.63 -10.46
N ASN A 84 -0.60 8.55 -10.67
CA ASN A 84 -1.24 7.47 -11.42
C ASN A 84 -2.18 8.01 -12.47
N ARG A 85 -2.49 7.18 -13.47
CA ARG A 85 -3.46 7.43 -14.51
C ARG A 85 -4.34 6.21 -14.67
N VAL A 86 -5.64 6.39 -14.54
CA VAL A 86 -6.62 5.32 -14.68
C VAL A 86 -7.55 5.59 -15.85
N ARG A 87 -7.80 4.58 -16.69
CA ARG A 87 -8.77 4.63 -17.77
C ARG A 87 -10.17 4.46 -17.20
N LEU A 88 -11.15 5.14 -17.80
CA LEU A 88 -12.56 4.98 -17.46
C LEU A 88 -13.23 4.03 -18.43
N ALA A 89 -13.56 2.84 -17.97
CA ALA A 89 -14.25 1.81 -18.73
C ALA A 89 -15.77 1.98 -18.64
N ARG A 90 -16.46 1.91 -19.74
CA ARG A 90 -17.92 2.08 -19.78
C ARG A 90 -18.68 0.80 -19.49
N ASP A 91 -18.04 -0.33 -19.75
CA ASP A 91 -18.57 -1.68 -19.57
C ASP A 91 -17.46 -2.68 -19.26
N GLU A 92 -17.84 -3.93 -19.02
CA GLU A 92 -16.92 -5.02 -18.69
C GLU A 92 -15.94 -5.31 -19.84
N ALA A 93 -16.38 -5.20 -21.08
CA ALA A 93 -15.51 -5.42 -22.23
C ALA A 93 -14.41 -4.34 -22.35
N ASP A 94 -14.71 -3.08 -21.99
CA ASP A 94 -13.71 -2.01 -21.90
C ASP A 94 -12.72 -2.27 -20.75
N LEU A 95 -13.14 -2.90 -19.62
CA LEU A 95 -12.27 -3.31 -18.50
C LEU A 95 -11.35 -4.45 -18.93
N ASP A 96 -11.89 -5.50 -19.52
CA ASP A 96 -11.12 -6.66 -20.01
C ASP A 96 -10.07 -6.22 -21.04
N ALA A 97 -10.45 -5.34 -21.96
CA ALA A 97 -9.52 -4.79 -22.96
C ALA A 97 -8.39 -3.96 -22.31
N ALA A 98 -8.68 -3.22 -21.25
CA ALA A 98 -7.66 -2.47 -20.52
C ALA A 98 -6.70 -3.42 -19.78
N ASP A 99 -7.21 -4.49 -19.16
CA ASP A 99 -6.42 -5.51 -18.47
C ASP A 99 -5.49 -6.25 -19.45
N GLU A 100 -6.00 -6.65 -20.63
CA GLU A 100 -5.17 -7.24 -21.69
C GLU A 100 -4.05 -6.30 -22.18
N GLU A 101 -4.31 -4.99 -22.19
CA GLU A 101 -3.32 -3.97 -22.55
C GLU A 101 -2.35 -3.65 -21.38
N GLY A 102 -2.59 -4.18 -20.17
CA GLY A 102 -1.83 -3.87 -18.95
C GLY A 102 -2.03 -2.43 -18.48
N ILE A 103 -3.23 -1.88 -18.64
CA ILE A 103 -3.57 -0.50 -18.30
C ILE A 103 -4.54 -0.51 -17.12
N ASP A 104 -4.21 0.29 -16.09
CA ASP A 104 -5.12 0.48 -14.97
C ASP A 104 -6.43 1.12 -15.42
N ALA A 105 -7.54 0.48 -15.09
CA ALA A 105 -8.87 0.94 -15.44
C ALA A 105 -9.87 0.76 -14.30
N ILE A 106 -10.82 1.67 -14.23
CA ILE A 106 -11.95 1.60 -13.29
C ILE A 106 -13.27 1.76 -14.07
N ALA A 107 -14.34 1.20 -13.53
CA ALA A 107 -15.66 1.39 -14.09
C ALA A 107 -16.06 2.88 -14.03
N ALA A 108 -16.58 3.39 -15.14
CA ALA A 108 -17.12 4.75 -15.18
C ALA A 108 -18.38 4.84 -14.31
N SER A 109 -18.55 5.96 -13.62
CA SER A 109 -19.69 6.24 -12.76
C SER A 109 -20.16 7.67 -12.96
N GLU A 110 -21.49 7.87 -12.91
CA GLU A 110 -22.08 9.20 -12.87
C GLU A 110 -21.91 9.87 -11.49
N GLU A 111 -21.68 9.05 -10.46
CA GLU A 111 -21.48 9.47 -9.06
C GLU A 111 -20.18 8.89 -8.50
N LEU A 112 -19.03 9.24 -9.12
CA LEU A 112 -17.73 8.83 -8.63
C LEU A 112 -17.31 9.70 -7.44
N ASP A 113 -17.14 9.08 -6.29
CA ASP A 113 -16.59 9.72 -5.08
C ASP A 113 -15.06 9.86 -5.22
N VAL A 114 -14.59 11.09 -5.27
CA VAL A 114 -13.16 11.36 -5.47
C VAL A 114 -12.31 11.00 -4.23
N GLU A 115 -12.84 11.16 -3.02
CA GLU A 115 -12.09 10.78 -1.81
C GLU A 115 -11.96 9.26 -1.71
N LEU A 116 -12.98 8.52 -2.09
CA LEU A 116 -12.93 7.06 -2.16
C LEU A 116 -11.91 6.58 -3.20
N LEU A 117 -11.84 7.25 -4.36
CA LEU A 117 -10.83 6.97 -5.37
C LEU A 117 -9.41 7.23 -4.84
N VAL A 118 -9.19 8.31 -4.09
CA VAL A 118 -7.91 8.60 -3.44
C VAL A 118 -7.57 7.52 -2.40
N GLU A 119 -8.55 7.05 -1.64
CA GLU A 119 -8.37 5.97 -0.66
C GLU A 119 -7.98 4.65 -1.34
N ASP A 120 -8.58 4.33 -2.49
CA ASP A 120 -8.21 3.17 -3.31
C ASP A 120 -6.73 3.25 -3.77
N GLU A 121 -6.29 4.40 -4.26
CA GLU A 121 -4.90 4.60 -4.67
C GLU A 121 -3.92 4.47 -3.50
N LEU A 122 -4.28 4.98 -2.32
CA LEU A 122 -3.48 4.81 -1.10
C LEU A 122 -3.35 3.33 -0.70
N LEU A 123 -4.42 2.54 -0.85
CA LEU A 123 -4.42 1.10 -0.58
C LEU A 123 -3.54 0.35 -1.57
N LEU A 124 -3.60 0.69 -2.86
CA LEU A 124 -2.77 0.07 -3.90
C LEU A 124 -1.28 0.36 -3.71
N GLN A 125 -0.93 1.55 -3.23
CA GLN A 125 0.44 1.99 -2.97
C GLN A 125 0.90 1.72 -1.53
N TRP A 126 0.10 1.00 -0.75
CA TRP A 126 0.44 0.70 0.64
C TRP A 126 1.77 -0.04 0.73
N PRO A 127 2.71 0.40 1.58
CA PRO A 127 4.00 -0.27 1.70
C PRO A 127 3.83 -1.69 2.28
N ILE A 128 4.26 -2.69 1.53
CA ILE A 128 4.16 -4.11 1.91
C ILE A 128 4.90 -4.39 3.23
N ALA A 129 6.04 -3.73 3.46
CA ALA A 129 6.86 -3.91 4.65
C ALA A 129 7.41 -2.56 5.14
N PRO A 130 6.57 -1.69 5.72
CA PRO A 130 7.02 -0.39 6.20
C PRO A 130 8.09 -0.55 7.29
N ARG A 131 9.21 0.16 7.12
CA ARG A 131 10.33 0.17 8.06
C ARG A 131 10.88 1.59 8.14
N HIS A 132 11.39 1.97 9.33
CA HIS A 132 12.15 3.21 9.44
C HIS A 132 13.37 3.16 8.52
N ASP A 133 13.73 4.31 7.94
CA ASP A 133 14.95 4.46 7.16
C ASP A 133 16.19 4.11 7.98
N GLU A 134 17.28 3.74 7.31
CA GLU A 134 18.51 3.30 7.97
C GLU A 134 19.08 4.37 8.90
N ASP A 135 18.92 5.65 8.58
CA ASP A 135 19.35 6.77 9.41
C ASP A 135 18.54 6.90 10.72
N ALA A 136 17.31 6.39 10.74
CA ALA A 136 16.44 6.32 11.93
C ALA A 136 16.60 4.99 12.71
N MET A 137 17.56 4.15 12.33
CA MET A 137 17.76 2.81 12.91
C MET A 137 18.06 2.82 14.42
N GLN A 138 18.63 3.89 14.98
CA GLN A 138 18.85 4.02 16.41
C GLN A 138 17.54 4.01 17.21
N ALA A 139 16.46 4.52 16.64
CA ALA A 139 15.12 4.47 17.26
C ALA A 139 14.40 3.13 17.00
N CYS A 140 14.69 2.47 15.89
CA CYS A 140 14.06 1.22 15.47
C CYS A 140 14.66 -0.04 16.13
N GLY A 141 15.80 0.07 16.80
CA GLY A 141 16.56 -1.08 17.33
C GLY A 141 16.48 -1.32 18.82
N THR A 142 15.90 -0.40 19.62
CA THR A 142 15.98 -0.45 21.09
C THR A 142 15.00 -1.42 21.75
N ASN A 143 14.12 -2.08 21.00
CA ASN A 143 13.24 -3.15 21.51
C ASN A 143 13.75 -4.56 21.22
N ALA A 144 14.98 -4.74 20.74
CA ALA A 144 15.67 -5.99 20.95
C ALA A 144 15.93 -6.06 22.45
N ALA A 145 14.98 -6.62 23.21
CA ALA A 145 15.20 -7.03 24.57
C ALA A 145 16.53 -7.80 24.57
N SER A 146 17.55 -7.19 25.14
CA SER A 146 18.77 -7.85 25.52
C SER A 146 18.40 -8.90 26.56
N THR A 147 17.96 -10.06 26.11
CA THR A 147 18.02 -11.29 26.88
C THR A 147 19.50 -11.75 26.91
N ALA A 148 20.34 -10.85 27.42
CA ALA A 148 21.64 -11.24 27.93
C ALA A 148 21.38 -11.83 29.32
N GLY A 149 21.39 -13.16 29.38
CA GLY A 149 21.52 -13.87 30.65
C GLY A 149 20.27 -14.60 31.14
N THR A 150 19.85 -15.60 30.45
CA THR A 150 19.33 -16.85 31.03
C THR A 150 19.58 -17.96 30.02
N ASN A 151 19.99 -19.17 30.47
CA ASN A 151 20.14 -20.36 29.66
C ASN A 151 18.82 -20.74 28.99
N ALA A 152 18.42 -19.95 28.02
CA ALA A 152 17.27 -20.27 27.18
C ALA A 152 17.74 -21.35 26.18
N VAL A 153 17.30 -22.58 26.41
CA VAL A 153 17.42 -23.65 25.41
C VAL A 153 16.86 -23.10 24.10
N HIS A 154 17.74 -23.01 23.12
CA HIS A 154 17.35 -22.46 21.81
C HIS A 154 16.14 -23.29 21.29
N PRO A 155 15.00 -22.69 20.88
CA PRO A 155 13.80 -23.43 20.48
C PRO A 155 14.06 -24.48 19.38
N PHE A 156 15.11 -24.27 18.60
CA PHE A 156 15.51 -25.17 17.49
C PHE A 156 16.68 -26.10 17.84
N ALA A 157 17.13 -26.18 19.11
CA ALA A 157 18.21 -27.09 19.53
C ALA A 157 17.88 -28.58 19.23
N VAL A 158 16.60 -28.91 19.15
CA VAL A 158 16.10 -30.24 18.76
C VAL A 158 16.48 -30.58 17.31
N LEU A 159 16.59 -29.59 16.40
CA LEU A 159 16.94 -29.82 15.00
C LEU A 159 18.42 -30.21 14.83
N GLU A 160 19.30 -29.78 15.72
CA GLU A 160 20.71 -30.14 15.75
C GLU A 160 20.89 -31.64 16.03
N GLN A 161 20.04 -32.20 16.89
CA GLN A 161 20.01 -33.64 17.19
C GLN A 161 19.51 -34.49 16.00
N LEU A 162 18.59 -33.96 15.20
CA LEU A 162 18.08 -34.63 14.00
C LEU A 162 19.10 -34.64 12.85
N SER A 163 19.95 -33.62 12.75
CA SER A 163 21.01 -33.57 11.73
C SER A 163 22.13 -34.57 12.03
N SER A 164 22.44 -34.83 13.30
CA SER A 164 23.46 -35.82 13.71
C SER A 164 23.02 -37.27 13.55
N GLN A 165 21.72 -37.55 13.51
CA GLN A 165 21.21 -38.92 13.27
C GLN A 165 21.16 -39.32 11.79
N ARG A 166 21.28 -38.40 10.86
CA ARG A 166 21.29 -38.66 9.41
C ARG A 166 22.69 -39.01 8.85
N GLY A 167 23.77 -38.85 9.64
CA GLY A 167 25.13 -39.10 9.22
C GLY A 167 25.66 -40.53 9.43
N GLY A 168 24.85 -41.48 9.85
CA GLY A 168 25.30 -42.78 10.34
C GLY A 168 24.83 -44.01 9.59
N THR A 169 24.66 -44.00 8.24
CA THR A 169 24.36 -45.24 7.52
C THR A 169 24.93 -45.22 6.11
N GLU A 170 26.26 -45.27 6.00
CA GLU A 170 26.93 -45.75 4.80
C GLU A 170 28.31 -46.29 5.20
N GLN A 171 28.34 -47.49 5.67
CA GLN A 171 29.53 -48.36 5.61
C GLN A 171 29.15 -49.72 5.07
N GLY A 172 29.36 -49.93 3.85
CA GLY A 172 30.06 -50.89 3.09
C GLY A 172 29.94 -52.35 3.55
N SER A 173 29.30 -53.17 2.75
CA SER A 173 29.69 -54.56 2.64
C SER A 173 30.24 -54.77 1.24
N LYS A 174 31.57 -54.91 1.17
CA LYS A 174 32.29 -55.63 0.11
C LYS A 174 32.59 -56.99 0.69
N ASP A 175 32.04 -58.03 0.09
CA ASP A 175 32.67 -59.31 -0.24
C ASP A 175 31.84 -60.00 -1.33
#